data_cfc522a005fce1aadf0a116438a31a0c
#
_entry.id   cfc522a005fce1aadf0a116438a31a0c
#
_cell.length_a   1.000
_cell.length_b   1.000
_cell.length_c   1.000
_cell.angle_alpha   90.00
_cell.angle_beta   90.00
_cell.angle_gamma   90.00
#
_symmetry.space_group_name_H-M   'P 1'
#
loop_
_entity.id
_entity.type
_entity.pdbx_description
1 polymer ?
#
loop_
_entity_poly.entity_id
_entity_poly.type
_entity_poly.pdbx_seq_one_letter_code
_entity_poly.pdbx_strand_id
1 'polypeptide(L)'
;MTPRVANLWIIDNDPMVSFYIKRLTELGALADIITIYDSPRGAVDYLLLHKSSLEHLPDIILLDIYMPEMDGWEFIQEFQKIRDKLMKNVEIHIITSSNHPKDITRAQSFAEVKSYLQKPVTLEALQEVVANYNLAKL
;
A
#
# COMPACT_ATOMS: atom_id res chain seq x y z
N MET A 1 5.99 22.70 4.39
CA MET A 1 6.26 21.37 4.97
C MET A 1 6.10 20.29 3.92
N THR A 2 7.00 19.33 3.91
CA THR A 2 6.90 18.19 3.02
C THR A 2 5.80 17.24 3.51
N PRO A 3 4.84 16.85 2.65
CA PRO A 3 3.83 15.88 3.03
C PRO A 3 4.46 14.55 3.46
N ARG A 4 3.91 13.96 4.52
CA ARG A 4 4.37 12.65 5.01
C ARG A 4 3.21 11.95 5.73
N VAL A 5 3.31 10.64 5.84
CA VAL A 5 2.34 9.82 6.56
C VAL A 5 3.00 9.16 7.77
N ALA A 6 2.21 8.73 8.73
CA ALA A 6 2.76 8.05 9.92
C ALA A 6 3.28 6.66 9.57
N ASN A 7 2.46 5.85 8.90
CA ASN A 7 2.78 4.47 8.59
C ASN A 7 2.55 4.16 7.12
N LEU A 8 3.56 3.59 6.47
CA LEU A 8 3.48 3.14 5.08
C LEU A 8 3.88 1.67 5.04
N TRP A 9 3.05 0.84 4.42
CA TRP A 9 3.34 -0.58 4.24
C TRP A 9 3.71 -0.87 2.80
N ILE A 10 4.66 -1.78 2.63
CA ILE A 10 5.02 -2.32 1.32
C ILE A 10 4.75 -3.82 1.38
N ILE A 11 3.85 -4.32 0.54
CA ILE A 11 3.54 -5.74 0.44
C ILE A 11 4.02 -6.21 -0.92
N ASP A 12 5.16 -6.89 -0.94
CA ASP A 12 5.81 -7.37 -2.15
C ASP A 12 6.74 -8.51 -1.76
N ASN A 13 6.68 -9.63 -2.48
CA ASN A 13 7.53 -10.77 -2.17
C ASN A 13 8.96 -10.66 -2.74
N ASP A 14 9.24 -9.62 -3.53
CA ASP A 14 10.58 -9.38 -4.06
C ASP A 14 11.35 -8.43 -3.11
N PRO A 15 12.36 -8.94 -2.36
CA PRO A 15 13.08 -8.11 -1.41
C PRO A 15 13.84 -6.95 -2.05
N MET A 16 14.28 -7.09 -3.30
CA MET A 16 14.97 -6.01 -4.02
C MET A 16 14.03 -4.85 -4.29
N VAL A 17 12.79 -5.14 -4.72
CA VAL A 17 11.78 -4.12 -4.96
C VAL A 17 11.39 -3.42 -3.66
N SER A 18 11.14 -4.20 -2.61
CA SER A 18 10.78 -3.66 -1.30
C SER A 18 11.86 -2.75 -0.74
N PHE A 19 13.11 -3.17 -0.83
CA PHE A 19 14.26 -2.39 -0.37
C PHE A 19 14.37 -1.08 -1.15
N TYR A 20 14.22 -1.15 -2.47
CA TYR A 20 14.31 0.03 -3.34
C TYR A 20 13.22 1.05 -2.99
N ILE A 21 11.98 0.60 -2.84
CA ILE A 21 10.87 1.49 -2.51
C ILE A 21 11.07 2.10 -1.11
N LYS A 22 11.55 1.29 -0.16
CA LYS A 22 11.84 1.79 1.18
C LYS A 22 12.88 2.91 1.13
N ARG A 23 13.96 2.72 0.35
CA ARG A 23 14.99 3.75 0.21
C ARG A 23 14.45 5.03 -0.40
N LEU A 24 13.62 4.94 -1.43
CA LEU A 24 12.98 6.12 -2.01
C LEU A 24 12.10 6.84 -0.99
N THR A 25 11.34 6.09 -0.22
CA THR A 25 10.47 6.64 0.82
C THR A 25 11.29 7.37 1.89
N GLU A 26 12.41 6.78 2.29
CA GLU A 26 13.33 7.40 3.26
C GLU A 26 13.97 8.67 2.69
N LEU A 27 14.42 8.60 1.43
CA LEU A 27 15.04 9.78 0.77
C LEU A 27 14.08 10.96 0.69
N GLY A 28 12.81 10.69 0.44
CA GLY A 28 11.78 11.72 0.38
C GLY A 28 11.21 12.10 1.74
N ALA A 29 11.60 11.43 2.82
CA ALA A 29 11.04 11.63 4.16
C ALA A 29 9.52 11.52 4.14
N LEU A 30 8.99 10.51 3.42
CA LEU A 30 7.57 10.40 3.13
C LEU A 30 6.77 9.68 4.20
N ALA A 31 7.42 8.93 5.08
CA ALA A 31 6.74 8.18 6.14
C ALA A 31 7.59 8.14 7.39
N ASP A 32 6.95 8.13 8.56
CA ASP A 32 7.65 7.99 9.84
C ASP A 32 8.09 6.54 10.06
N ILE A 33 7.20 5.59 9.73
CA ILE A 33 7.45 4.15 9.87
C ILE A 33 7.15 3.48 8.54
N ILE A 34 8.07 2.62 8.10
CA ILE A 34 7.90 1.83 6.88
C ILE A 34 7.99 0.36 7.29
N THR A 35 6.96 -0.42 6.95
CA THR A 35 6.92 -1.85 7.24
C THR A 35 6.80 -2.63 5.96
N ILE A 36 7.60 -3.67 5.81
CA ILE A 36 7.62 -4.54 4.64
C ILE A 36 7.03 -5.89 5.00
N TYR A 37 6.07 -6.35 4.20
CA TYR A 37 5.54 -7.71 4.27
C TYR A 37 5.89 -8.43 2.97
N ASP A 38 6.50 -9.59 3.09
CA ASP A 38 6.78 -10.47 1.95
C ASP A 38 5.61 -11.41 1.64
N SER A 39 4.57 -11.37 2.47
CA SER A 39 3.37 -12.19 2.35
C SER A 39 2.13 -11.39 2.71
N PRO A 40 1.10 -11.40 1.84
CA PRO A 40 -0.15 -10.71 2.17
C PRO A 40 -0.85 -11.29 3.40
N ARG A 41 -0.69 -12.57 3.66
CA ARG A 41 -1.33 -13.22 4.82
C ARG A 41 -0.87 -12.59 6.14
N GLY A 42 0.43 -12.36 6.26
CA GLY A 42 0.97 -11.70 7.45
C GLY A 42 0.40 -10.30 7.66
N ALA A 43 0.21 -9.57 6.54
CA ALA A 43 -0.37 -8.23 6.60
C ALA A 43 -1.84 -8.27 7.06
N VAL A 44 -2.64 -9.20 6.54
CA VAL A 44 -4.05 -9.37 6.96
C VAL A 44 -4.12 -9.68 8.44
N ASP A 45 -3.29 -10.62 8.91
CA ASP A 45 -3.28 -11.03 10.32
C ASP A 45 -2.94 -9.85 11.23
N TYR A 46 -1.98 -9.03 10.83
CA TYR A 46 -1.60 -7.86 11.60
C TYR A 46 -2.72 -6.83 11.66
N LEU A 47 -3.40 -6.59 10.53
CA LEU A 47 -4.53 -5.66 10.49
C LEU A 47 -5.64 -6.09 11.46
N LEU A 48 -5.96 -7.38 11.49
CA LEU A 48 -6.98 -7.91 12.39
C LEU A 48 -6.57 -7.78 13.85
N LEU A 49 -5.31 -8.06 14.14
CA LEU A 49 -4.79 -7.98 15.50
C LEU A 49 -4.81 -6.55 16.04
N HIS A 50 -4.55 -5.57 15.17
CA HIS A 50 -4.44 -4.17 15.56
C HIS A 50 -5.57 -3.29 15.03
N LYS A 51 -6.72 -3.86 14.75
CA LYS A 51 -7.85 -3.16 14.11
C LYS A 51 -8.30 -1.91 14.83
N SER A 52 -8.10 -1.85 16.13
CA SER A 52 -8.52 -0.73 16.98
C SER A 52 -7.36 0.20 17.39
N SER A 53 -6.20 0.05 16.76
CA SER A 53 -5.01 0.83 17.11
C SER A 53 -4.59 1.75 15.96
N LEU A 54 -4.87 3.05 16.09
CA LEU A 54 -4.47 4.03 15.08
C LEU A 54 -2.97 4.04 14.84
N GLU A 55 -2.16 3.85 15.88
CA GLU A 55 -0.70 3.89 15.75
C GLU A 55 -0.13 2.72 14.97
N HIS A 56 -0.79 1.56 15.00
CA HIS A 56 -0.29 0.36 14.35
C HIS A 56 -0.84 0.17 12.94
N LEU A 57 -1.97 0.81 12.63
CA LEU A 57 -2.57 0.68 11.31
C LEU A 57 -1.85 1.54 10.26
N PRO A 58 -1.71 1.05 9.04
CA PRO A 58 -1.08 1.85 7.98
C PRO A 58 -2.02 2.94 7.48
N ASP A 59 -1.43 4.02 6.99
CA ASP A 59 -2.15 5.05 6.25
C ASP A 59 -2.24 4.63 4.79
N ILE A 60 -1.13 4.12 4.27
CA ILE A 60 -0.99 3.74 2.87
C ILE A 60 -0.38 2.34 2.80
N ILE A 61 -0.94 1.51 1.93
CA ILE A 61 -0.38 0.21 1.56
C ILE A 61 0.01 0.26 0.09
N LEU A 62 1.29 -0.02 -0.19
CA LEU A 62 1.77 -0.24 -1.55
C LEU A 62 1.75 -1.74 -1.77
N LEU A 63 0.95 -2.20 -2.71
CA LEU A 63 0.62 -3.62 -2.86
C LEU A 63 0.99 -4.14 -4.24
N ASP A 64 1.88 -5.14 -4.29
CA ASP A 64 2.12 -5.91 -5.51
C ASP A 64 0.97 -6.88 -5.74
N ILE A 65 0.58 -7.09 -7.00
CA ILE A 65 -0.55 -7.99 -7.30
C ILE A 65 -0.11 -9.40 -7.64
N TYR A 66 1.11 -9.60 -8.14
CA TYR A 66 1.56 -10.92 -8.54
C TYR A 66 2.54 -11.50 -7.53
N MET A 67 2.01 -12.27 -6.60
CA MET A 67 2.76 -12.96 -5.55
C MET A 67 2.30 -14.41 -5.46
N PRO A 68 3.18 -15.34 -5.06
CA PRO A 68 2.78 -16.74 -4.88
C PRO A 68 1.81 -16.89 -3.69
N GLU A 69 1.07 -17.97 -3.68
CA GLU A 69 0.08 -18.35 -2.65
C GLU A 69 -1.11 -17.41 -2.62
N MET A 70 -0.97 -16.24 -2.02
CA MET A 70 -2.01 -15.22 -1.96
C MET A 70 -1.56 -14.01 -2.75
N ASP A 71 -2.26 -13.69 -3.84
CA ASP A 71 -1.91 -12.53 -4.67
C ASP A 71 -2.55 -11.25 -4.14
N GLY A 72 -2.23 -10.12 -4.81
CA GLY A 72 -2.75 -8.82 -4.38
C GLY A 72 -4.26 -8.68 -4.51
N TRP A 73 -4.85 -9.33 -5.53
CA TRP A 73 -6.29 -9.30 -5.71
C TRP A 73 -7.00 -9.98 -4.54
N GLU A 74 -6.48 -11.12 -4.11
CA GLU A 74 -6.99 -11.84 -2.95
C GLU A 74 -6.81 -11.02 -1.67
N PHE A 75 -5.68 -10.32 -1.54
CA PHE A 75 -5.47 -9.42 -0.41
C PHE A 75 -6.55 -8.34 -0.36
N ILE A 76 -6.85 -7.71 -1.51
CA ILE A 76 -7.88 -6.66 -1.57
C ILE A 76 -9.23 -7.20 -1.14
N GLN A 77 -9.58 -8.42 -1.59
CA GLN A 77 -10.84 -9.06 -1.20
C GLN A 77 -10.90 -9.32 0.30
N GLU A 78 -9.81 -9.79 0.89
CA GLU A 78 -9.75 -9.99 2.33
C GLU A 78 -9.81 -8.66 3.09
N PHE A 79 -9.13 -7.64 2.56
CA PHE A 79 -9.18 -6.30 3.13
C PHE A 79 -10.60 -5.74 3.14
N GLN A 80 -11.36 -5.95 2.07
CA GLN A 80 -12.75 -5.49 1.99
C GLN A 80 -13.63 -6.06 3.09
N LYS A 81 -13.35 -7.29 3.51
CA LYS A 81 -14.12 -7.96 4.57
C LYS A 81 -13.89 -7.34 5.94
N ILE A 82 -12.73 -6.72 6.15
CA ILE A 82 -12.32 -6.22 7.47
C ILE A 82 -12.23 -4.70 7.55
N ARG A 83 -12.29 -3.98 6.44
CA ARG A 83 -12.02 -2.55 6.41
C ARG A 83 -12.93 -1.74 7.34
N ASP A 84 -14.19 -2.15 7.48
CA ASP A 84 -15.14 -1.44 8.34
C ASP A 84 -14.86 -1.65 9.83
N LYS A 85 -14.03 -2.65 10.16
CA LYS A 85 -13.61 -2.93 11.53
C LYS A 85 -12.36 -2.15 11.92
N LEU A 86 -11.67 -1.55 10.95
CA LEU A 86 -10.44 -0.81 11.18
C LEU A 86 -10.75 0.61 11.60
N MET A 87 -10.06 1.10 12.64
CA MET A 87 -10.26 2.46 13.14
C MET A 87 -9.72 3.55 12.21
N LYS A 88 -9.05 3.17 11.14
CA LYS A 88 -8.40 4.12 10.24
C LYS A 88 -8.80 3.82 8.80
N ASN A 89 -8.98 4.86 8.00
CA ASN A 89 -9.17 4.70 6.58
C ASN A 89 -7.80 4.45 5.93
N VAL A 90 -7.63 3.25 5.37
CA VAL A 90 -6.38 2.81 4.76
C VAL A 90 -6.50 2.89 3.24
N GLU A 91 -5.54 3.55 2.58
CA GLU A 91 -5.51 3.62 1.13
C GLU A 91 -4.60 2.55 0.55
N ILE A 92 -5.06 1.88 -0.49
CA ILE A 92 -4.27 0.88 -1.21
C ILE A 92 -3.84 1.47 -2.55
N HIS A 93 -2.55 1.38 -2.85
CA HIS A 93 -1.98 1.76 -4.14
C HIS A 93 -1.28 0.53 -4.70
N ILE A 94 -1.67 0.10 -5.89
CA ILE A 94 -1.08 -1.07 -6.53
C ILE A 94 0.26 -0.69 -7.13
N ILE A 95 1.28 -1.53 -6.92
CA ILE A 95 2.59 -1.44 -7.56
C ILE A 95 2.82 -2.73 -8.33
N THR A 96 3.08 -2.65 -9.62
CA THR A 96 3.19 -3.86 -10.44
C THR A 96 4.00 -3.62 -11.71
N SER A 97 4.62 -4.67 -12.23
CA SER A 97 5.25 -4.61 -13.54
C SER A 97 4.25 -4.82 -14.69
N SER A 98 3.01 -5.16 -14.38
CA SER A 98 1.97 -5.36 -15.40
C SER A 98 1.45 -4.03 -15.94
N ASN A 99 1.33 -3.95 -17.26
CA ASN A 99 0.63 -2.84 -17.91
C ASN A 99 -0.59 -3.36 -18.69
N HIS A 100 -1.04 -4.56 -18.37
CA HIS A 100 -2.15 -5.19 -19.07
C HIS A 100 -3.46 -4.45 -18.76
N PRO A 101 -4.25 -4.10 -19.81
CA PRO A 101 -5.50 -3.35 -19.59
C PRO A 101 -6.49 -4.01 -18.62
N LYS A 102 -6.53 -5.34 -18.58
CA LYS A 102 -7.40 -6.06 -17.66
C LYS A 102 -7.05 -5.81 -16.20
N ASP A 103 -5.75 -5.72 -15.89
CA ASP A 103 -5.30 -5.45 -14.52
C ASP A 103 -5.64 -4.02 -14.12
N ILE A 104 -5.45 -3.08 -15.03
CA ILE A 104 -5.77 -1.67 -14.77
C ILE A 104 -7.26 -1.51 -14.53
N THR A 105 -8.10 -2.13 -15.38
CA THR A 105 -9.56 -2.08 -15.24
C THR A 105 -10.00 -2.73 -13.93
N ARG A 106 -9.40 -3.87 -13.58
CA ARG A 106 -9.74 -4.57 -12.34
C ARG A 106 -9.39 -3.72 -11.12
N ALA A 107 -8.23 -3.06 -11.15
CA ALA A 107 -7.82 -2.17 -10.07
C ALA A 107 -8.84 -1.05 -9.86
N GLN A 108 -9.32 -0.48 -10.95
CA GLN A 108 -10.31 0.61 -10.89
C GLN A 108 -11.66 0.19 -10.34
N SER A 109 -11.95 -1.11 -10.33
CA SER A 109 -13.22 -1.62 -9.81
C SER A 109 -13.29 -1.64 -8.27
N PHE A 110 -12.17 -1.46 -7.59
CA PHE A 110 -12.11 -1.47 -6.12
C PHE A 110 -12.01 -0.04 -5.59
N ALA A 111 -12.98 0.35 -4.74
CA ALA A 111 -12.99 1.69 -4.15
C ALA A 111 -11.78 1.96 -3.26
N GLU A 112 -11.23 0.91 -2.65
CA GLU A 112 -10.06 0.98 -1.78
C GLU A 112 -8.76 1.30 -2.52
N VAL A 113 -8.72 0.99 -3.82
CA VAL A 113 -7.52 1.21 -4.64
C VAL A 113 -7.54 2.61 -5.20
N LYS A 114 -6.54 3.41 -4.82
CA LYS A 114 -6.47 4.83 -5.19
C LYS A 114 -5.61 5.09 -6.41
N SER A 115 -4.61 4.24 -6.67
CA SER A 115 -3.79 4.38 -7.86
C SER A 115 -3.18 3.06 -8.29
N TYR A 116 -2.67 3.04 -9.51
CA TYR A 116 -2.02 1.89 -10.14
C TYR A 116 -0.66 2.38 -10.65
N LEU A 117 0.41 1.97 -9.97
CA LEU A 117 1.77 2.41 -10.29
C LEU A 117 2.54 1.29 -10.96
N GLN A 118 3.10 1.57 -12.12
CA GLN A 118 3.92 0.59 -12.84
C GLN A 118 5.36 0.63 -12.33
N LYS A 119 5.93 -0.55 -12.09
CA LYS A 119 7.34 -0.66 -11.71
C LYS A 119 8.24 -0.33 -12.90
N PRO A 120 9.39 0.30 -12.69
CA PRO A 120 9.94 0.73 -11.40
C PRO A 120 9.24 1.99 -10.87
N VAL A 121 8.91 1.96 -9.59
CA VAL A 121 8.27 3.10 -8.93
C VAL A 121 9.28 4.23 -8.77
N THR A 122 8.86 5.46 -9.03
CA THR A 122 9.74 6.64 -8.92
C THR A 122 9.48 7.40 -7.62
N LEU A 123 10.46 8.19 -7.21
CA LEU A 123 10.29 9.07 -6.04
C LEU A 123 9.12 10.05 -6.26
N GLU A 124 9.01 10.61 -7.46
CA GLU A 124 7.93 11.54 -7.80
C GLU A 124 6.55 10.89 -7.64
N ALA A 125 6.41 9.63 -8.07
CA ALA A 125 5.15 8.91 -7.92
C ALA A 125 4.80 8.69 -6.45
N LEU A 126 5.79 8.35 -5.62
CA LEU A 126 5.58 8.17 -4.18
C LEU A 126 5.24 9.49 -3.50
N GLN A 127 5.90 10.57 -3.90
CA GLN A 127 5.60 11.91 -3.37
C GLN A 127 4.15 12.31 -3.67
N GLU A 128 3.68 11.99 -4.87
CA GLU A 128 2.31 12.28 -5.27
C GLU A 128 1.30 11.47 -4.46
N VAL A 129 1.58 10.18 -4.24
CA VAL A 129 0.73 9.31 -3.42
C VAL A 129 0.57 9.89 -2.01
N VAL A 130 1.66 10.29 -1.39
CA VAL A 130 1.66 10.84 -0.04
C VAL A 130 0.98 12.21 0.01
N ALA A 131 1.25 13.05 -0.98
CA ALA A 131 0.63 14.38 -1.05
C ALA A 131 -0.89 14.27 -1.19
N ASN A 132 -1.38 13.36 -2.02
CA ASN A 132 -2.81 13.15 -2.21
C ASN A 132 -3.49 12.62 -0.96
N TYR A 133 -2.81 11.76 -0.20
CA TYR A 133 -3.33 11.28 1.08
C TYR A 133 -3.50 12.43 2.06
N ASN A 134 -2.51 13.31 2.16
CA ASN A 134 -2.55 14.46 3.06
C ASN A 134 -3.63 15.46 2.64
N LEU A 135 -3.83 15.67 1.33
CA LEU A 135 -4.90 16.54 0.83
C LEU A 135 -6.28 16.01 1.21
N ALA A 136 -6.47 14.70 1.15
CA ALA A 136 -7.74 14.07 1.51
C ALA A 136 -8.07 14.22 3.01
N LYS A 137 -7.07 14.55 3.85
CA LYS A 137 -7.26 14.76 5.29
C LYS A 137 -7.62 16.21 5.65
N LEU A 138 -7.50 17.11 4.70
CA LEU A 138 -7.89 18.49 4.92
C LEU A 138 -9.40 18.64 4.83
#